data_200eb08e8d80edbe716c033d4e5c46c4
#
_entry.id   200eb08e8d80edbe716c033d4e5c46c4
#
_cell.length_a   1.000
_cell.length_b   1.000
_cell.length_c   1.000
_cell.angle_alpha   90.00
_cell.angle_beta   90.00
_cell.angle_gamma   90.00
#
_symmetry.space_group_name_H-M   'P 1'
#
loop_
_entity.id
_entity.type
_entity.pdbx_description
1 polymer ?
#
loop_
_entity_poly.entity_id
_entity_poly.type
_entity_poly.pdbx_seq_one_letter_code
_entity_poly.pdbx_strand_id
1 'polypeptide(L)'
;MKQPTLFEPRAKESPDGERLTLFALGEFQARGLTLAGRVLPLDRLRGALRRASEALGFEEPDDESAARSFAALGAHISRVPPFVAKHPYRVTVPAELAARALKFYEETVRRKNSDDAGEGA
;
A
#
# COMPACT_ATOMS: atom_id res chain seq x y z
N MET A 1 -1.62 -24.55 17.03
CA MET A 1 -1.62 -24.03 16.80
C MET A 1 -1.63 -23.16 16.68
N LYS A 2 -1.70 -22.86 16.49
CA LYS A 2 -1.64 -22.07 16.31
C LYS A 2 -2.15 -21.28 15.99
N GLN A 3 -2.56 -20.80 15.89
CA GLN A 3 -2.94 -19.91 15.56
C GLN A 3 -2.82 -18.98 15.50
N PRO A 4 -2.68 -19.08 15.73
CA PRO A 4 -2.66 -17.98 15.60
C PRO A 4 -2.42 -17.06 14.98
N THR A 5 -2.25 -17.38 14.83
CA THR A 5 -1.95 -16.33 14.29
C THR A 5 -2.74 -15.89 13.25
N LEU A 6 -3.62 -15.15 13.50
CA LEU A 6 -4.43 -14.52 12.65
C LEU A 6 -3.71 -13.73 11.71
N PHE A 7 -2.55 -13.29 12.12
CA PHE A 7 -1.82 -12.46 11.26
C PHE A 7 -0.74 -13.17 10.60
N GLU A 8 -0.89 -14.42 10.40
CA GLU A 8 0.01 -15.10 9.58
C GLU A 8 -0.03 -14.42 8.27
N PRO A 9 0.76 -13.46 8.08
CA PRO A 9 0.55 -12.59 6.95
C PRO A 9 0.76 -13.26 5.65
N ARG A 10 1.75 -14.07 5.58
CA ARG A 10 2.03 -14.63 4.32
C ARG A 10 0.95 -15.46 3.81
N ALA A 11 0.32 -16.16 4.69
CA ALA A 11 -0.72 -17.05 4.28
C ALA A 11 -1.90 -16.31 3.78
N LYS A 12 -2.11 -15.11 4.32
CA LYS A 12 -3.29 -14.40 4.00
C LYS A 12 -3.09 -13.38 2.95
N GLU A 13 -1.86 -12.87 2.82
CA GLU A 13 -1.65 -11.82 1.88
C GLU A 13 -1.47 -12.38 0.52
N SER A 14 -2.36 -12.07 -0.37
CA SER A 14 -2.22 -12.49 -1.74
C SER A 14 -1.17 -11.64 -2.43
N PRO A 15 -0.56 -12.16 -3.49
CA PRO A 15 0.33 -11.33 -4.28
C PRO A 15 -0.35 -10.07 -4.80
N ASP A 16 -1.66 -10.14 -5.03
CA ASP A 16 -2.40 -8.98 -5.48
C ASP A 16 -2.45 -7.88 -4.45
N GLY A 17 -2.66 -8.27 -3.19
CA GLY A 17 -2.68 -7.29 -2.11
C GLY A 17 -1.33 -6.62 -1.95
N GLU A 18 -0.27 -7.39 -2.08
CA GLU A 18 1.07 -6.84 -1.98
C GLU A 18 1.34 -5.86 -3.11
N ARG A 19 0.98 -6.23 -4.33
CA ARG A 19 1.19 -5.35 -5.48
C ARG A 19 0.38 -4.08 -5.36
N LEU A 20 -0.85 -4.20 -4.91
CA LEU A 20 -1.71 -3.04 -4.73
C LEU A 20 -1.11 -2.04 -3.76
N THR A 21 -0.66 -2.53 -2.61
CA THR A 21 -0.14 -1.63 -1.59
C THR A 21 1.22 -1.05 -1.99
N LEU A 22 2.07 -1.83 -2.65
CA LEU A 22 3.33 -1.29 -3.15
C LEU A 22 3.07 -0.19 -4.18
N PHE A 23 2.14 -0.42 -5.09
CA PHE A 23 1.81 0.57 -6.10
C PHE A 23 1.28 1.85 -5.43
N ALA A 24 0.42 1.69 -4.44
CA ALA A 24 -0.16 2.84 -3.76
C ALA A 24 0.92 3.67 -3.05
N LEU A 25 1.85 3.01 -2.37
CA LEU A 25 2.92 3.74 -1.68
C LEU A 25 3.85 4.43 -2.67
N GLY A 26 4.10 3.80 -3.80
CA GLY A 26 4.94 4.42 -4.82
C GLY A 26 4.25 5.60 -5.48
N GLU A 27 2.97 5.45 -5.77
CA GLU A 27 2.21 6.51 -6.40
C GLU A 27 2.11 7.73 -5.49
N PHE A 28 1.94 7.49 -4.20
CA PHE A 28 1.90 8.55 -3.21
C PHE A 28 3.19 9.38 -3.27
N GLN A 29 4.34 8.71 -3.33
CA GLN A 29 5.62 9.39 -3.39
C GLN A 29 5.82 10.09 -4.74
N ALA A 30 5.34 9.48 -5.81
CA ALA A 30 5.49 10.06 -7.13
C ALA A 30 4.74 11.37 -7.27
N ARG A 31 3.76 11.59 -6.41
CA ARG A 31 3.05 12.86 -6.39
C ARG A 31 3.82 13.92 -5.62
N GLY A 32 5.01 13.62 -5.16
CA GLY A 32 5.83 14.57 -4.45
C GLY A 32 5.60 14.59 -2.95
N LEU A 33 4.93 13.58 -2.42
CA LEU A 33 4.61 13.54 -1.01
C LEU A 33 5.63 12.71 -0.26
N THR A 34 6.04 13.21 0.90
CA THR A 34 7.02 12.51 1.71
C THR A 34 6.37 11.35 2.43
N LEU A 35 6.99 10.20 2.32
CA LEU A 35 6.44 9.00 2.94
C LEU A 35 7.36 8.40 4.00
N ALA A 36 8.65 8.29 3.68
CA ALA A 36 9.58 7.55 4.52
C ALA A 36 9.68 8.16 5.91
N GLY A 37 9.50 7.32 6.92
CA GLY A 37 9.69 7.74 8.30
C GLY A 37 8.59 8.60 8.89
N ARG A 38 7.58 8.95 8.12
CA ARG A 38 6.51 9.79 8.62
C ARG A 38 5.36 8.95 9.15
N VAL A 39 4.74 9.43 10.21
CA VAL A 39 3.55 8.78 10.75
C VAL A 39 2.35 9.41 10.06
N LEU A 40 1.61 8.64 9.30
CA LEU A 40 0.48 9.14 8.54
C LEU A 40 -0.80 8.42 8.94
N PRO A 41 -1.92 9.13 9.02
CA PRO A 41 -3.19 8.41 9.16
C PRO A 41 -3.42 7.58 7.91
N LEU A 42 -3.97 6.41 8.08
CA LEU A 42 -4.28 5.56 6.94
C LEU A 42 -5.15 6.30 5.94
N ASP A 43 -6.00 7.16 6.43
CA ASP A 43 -6.89 7.95 5.60
C ASP A 43 -6.13 8.77 4.55
N ARG A 44 -4.92 9.21 4.87
CA ARG A 44 -4.11 9.94 3.90
C ARG A 44 -3.72 9.08 2.72
N LEU A 45 -3.71 7.77 2.90
CA LEU A 45 -3.31 6.85 1.85
C LEU A 45 -4.49 6.30 1.08
N ARG A 46 -5.73 6.64 1.49
CA ARG A 46 -6.92 6.10 0.83
C ARG A 46 -6.98 6.47 -0.66
N GLY A 47 -6.65 7.72 -0.98
CA GLY A 47 -6.67 8.13 -2.37
C GLY A 47 -5.70 7.33 -3.22
N ALA A 48 -4.50 7.10 -2.68
CA ALA A 48 -3.51 6.31 -3.40
C ALA A 48 -3.97 4.86 -3.54
N LEU A 49 -4.62 4.32 -2.51
CA LEU A 49 -5.14 2.96 -2.59
C LEU A 49 -6.23 2.84 -3.65
N ARG A 50 -7.09 3.84 -3.73
CA ARG A 50 -8.15 3.82 -4.74
C ARG A 50 -7.56 3.88 -6.13
N ARG A 51 -6.60 4.78 -6.35
CA ARG A 51 -5.98 4.89 -7.67
C ARG A 51 -5.21 3.63 -8.04
N ALA A 52 -4.59 3.00 -7.04
CA ALA A 52 -3.88 1.75 -7.29
C ALA A 52 -4.84 0.64 -7.69
N SER A 53 -5.98 0.54 -7.00
CA SER A 53 -6.94 -0.50 -7.34
C SER A 53 -7.49 -0.27 -8.74
N GLU A 54 -7.73 0.98 -9.12
CA GLU A 54 -8.20 1.26 -10.47
C GLU A 54 -7.13 0.91 -11.51
N ALA A 55 -5.88 1.27 -11.22
CA ALA A 55 -4.81 1.03 -12.18
C ALA A 55 -4.53 -0.45 -12.38
N LEU A 56 -4.65 -1.24 -11.32
CA LEU A 56 -4.30 -2.65 -11.39
C LEU A 56 -5.50 -3.56 -11.56
N GLY A 57 -6.71 -3.00 -11.52
CA GLY A 57 -7.91 -3.80 -11.72
C GLY A 57 -8.30 -4.63 -10.50
N PHE A 58 -7.94 -4.16 -9.31
CA PHE A 58 -8.27 -4.87 -8.07
C PHE A 58 -9.33 -4.11 -7.31
N GLU A 59 -9.99 -4.81 -6.41
CA GLU A 59 -10.97 -4.21 -5.55
C GLU A 59 -10.26 -3.38 -4.48
N GLU A 60 -10.80 -2.22 -4.16
CA GLU A 60 -10.19 -1.36 -3.13
C GLU A 60 -10.38 -1.99 -1.77
N PRO A 61 -9.29 -2.18 -0.98
CA PRO A 61 -9.41 -2.83 0.33
C PRO A 61 -10.01 -1.88 1.35
N ASP A 62 -10.67 -2.46 2.34
CA ASP A 62 -11.13 -1.64 3.47
C ASP A 62 -9.93 -1.33 4.36
N ASP A 63 -10.17 -0.53 5.42
CA ASP A 63 -9.08 -0.06 6.25
C ASP A 63 -8.32 -1.19 6.92
N GLU A 64 -9.04 -2.18 7.40
CA GLU A 64 -8.39 -3.27 8.10
C GLU A 64 -7.53 -4.11 7.16
N SER A 65 -8.05 -4.41 5.99
CA SER A 65 -7.29 -5.16 4.99
C SER A 65 -6.07 -4.36 4.53
N ALA A 66 -6.25 -3.06 4.32
CA ALA A 66 -5.14 -2.21 3.91
C ALA A 66 -4.06 -2.19 4.99
N ALA A 67 -4.46 -2.03 6.25
CA ALA A 67 -3.49 -2.01 7.34
C ALA A 67 -2.71 -3.31 7.40
N ARG A 68 -3.41 -4.43 7.20
CA ARG A 68 -2.78 -5.74 7.22
C ARG A 68 -1.77 -5.89 6.08
N SER A 69 -2.13 -5.40 4.91
CA SER A 69 -1.23 -5.46 3.76
C SER A 69 0.00 -4.59 3.95
N PHE A 70 -0.18 -3.38 4.47
CA PHE A 70 0.97 -2.54 4.76
C PHE A 70 1.89 -3.19 5.78
N ALA A 71 1.31 -3.79 6.82
CA ALA A 71 2.11 -4.45 7.84
C ALA A 71 2.88 -5.62 7.25
N ALA A 72 2.27 -6.36 6.37
CA ALA A 72 2.92 -7.51 5.74
C ALA A 72 4.13 -7.08 4.91
N LEU A 73 4.11 -5.87 4.38
CA LEU A 73 5.23 -5.35 3.62
C LEU A 73 6.35 -4.81 4.50
N GLY A 74 6.09 -4.60 5.77
CA GLY A 74 7.10 -4.09 6.67
C GLY A 74 6.80 -2.71 7.23
N ALA A 75 5.64 -2.15 6.95
CA ALA A 75 5.26 -0.87 7.55
C ALA A 75 4.86 -1.10 9.00
N HIS A 76 5.05 -0.07 9.80
CA HIS A 76 4.64 -0.13 11.19
C HIS A 76 3.22 0.42 11.30
N ILE A 77 2.30 -0.37 11.81
CA ILE A 77 0.92 0.02 11.96
C ILE A 77 0.62 0.19 13.44
N SER A 78 0.09 1.34 13.81
CA SER A 78 -0.39 1.55 15.16
C SER A 78 -1.83 2.00 15.09
N ARG A 79 -2.50 1.91 16.23
CA ARG A 79 -3.90 2.22 16.30
C ARG A 79 -4.13 3.15 17.46
N VAL A 80 -4.78 4.28 17.20
CA VAL A 80 -5.14 5.19 18.29
C VAL A 80 -6.56 4.90 18.73
N PRO A 81 -6.89 5.20 19.99
CA PRO A 81 -8.26 4.95 20.46
C PRO A 81 -9.27 5.75 19.66
N PRO A 82 -10.48 5.22 19.49
CA PRO A 82 -11.49 5.92 18.69
C PRO A 82 -11.84 7.29 19.22
N PHE A 83 -11.72 7.49 20.55
CA PHE A 83 -12.06 8.79 21.11
C PHE A 83 -10.97 9.83 20.83
N VAL A 84 -9.81 9.39 20.33
CA VAL A 84 -8.74 10.30 19.98
C VAL A 84 -8.88 10.75 18.53
N ALA A 85 -9.23 9.83 17.63
CA ALA A 85 -9.30 10.16 16.23
C ALA A 85 -10.35 9.32 15.54
N LYS A 86 -10.99 9.93 14.55
CA LYS A 86 -12.00 9.28 13.76
C LYS A 86 -11.39 8.15 12.94
N HIS A 87 -10.17 8.34 12.45
CA HIS A 87 -9.48 7.32 11.66
C HIS A 87 -8.36 6.75 12.52
N PRO A 88 -8.55 5.56 13.09
CA PRO A 88 -7.65 5.08 14.15
C PRO A 88 -6.30 4.56 13.70
N TYR A 89 -6.18 4.18 12.43
CA TYR A 89 -4.91 3.57 12.01
C TYR A 89 -3.87 4.61 11.65
N ARG A 90 -2.63 4.35 12.10
CA ARG A 90 -1.48 5.18 11.74
C ARG A 90 -0.45 4.28 11.08
N VAL A 91 0.13 4.76 10.01
CA VAL A 91 1.07 3.99 9.20
C VAL A 91 2.40 4.71 9.16
N THR A 92 3.47 3.99 9.45
CA THR A 92 4.82 4.52 9.30
C THR A 92 5.56 3.60 8.35
N VAL A 93 6.06 4.15 7.25
CA VAL A 93 6.73 3.37 6.23
C VAL A 93 8.23 3.58 6.34
N PRO A 94 9.00 2.51 6.58
CA PRO A 94 10.46 2.66 6.66
C PRO A 94 11.03 3.09 5.32
N ALA A 95 12.20 3.70 5.35
CA ALA A 95 12.82 4.21 4.13
C ALA A 95 13.04 3.12 3.10
N GLU A 96 13.41 1.93 3.55
CA GLU A 96 13.64 0.82 2.63
C GLU A 96 12.37 0.42 1.89
N LEU A 97 11.27 0.35 2.62
CA LEU A 97 10.00 0.01 2.00
C LEU A 97 9.54 1.13 1.07
N ALA A 98 9.73 2.37 1.47
CA ALA A 98 9.37 3.49 0.62
C ALA A 98 10.14 3.44 -0.70
N ALA A 99 11.43 3.15 -0.64
CA ALA A 99 12.24 3.07 -1.85
C ALA A 99 11.80 1.90 -2.73
N ARG A 100 11.51 0.77 -2.12
CA ARG A 100 11.06 -0.40 -2.85
C ARG A 100 9.73 -0.12 -3.56
N ALA A 101 8.84 0.56 -2.86
CA ALA A 101 7.54 0.87 -3.41
C ALA A 101 7.63 1.84 -4.59
N LEU A 102 8.47 2.85 -4.46
CA LEU A 102 8.64 3.80 -5.56
C LEU A 102 9.19 3.11 -6.79
N LYS A 103 10.16 2.24 -6.59
CA LYS A 103 10.73 1.50 -7.71
C LYS A 103 9.69 0.59 -8.36
N PHE A 104 8.91 -0.09 -7.55
CA PHE A 104 7.86 -0.96 -8.06
C PHE A 104 6.86 -0.16 -8.89
N TYR A 105 6.46 1.00 -8.37
CA TYR A 105 5.51 1.85 -9.08
C TYR A 105 6.08 2.30 -10.42
N GLU A 106 7.33 2.78 -10.41
CA GLU A 106 7.94 3.27 -11.63
C GLU A 106 8.08 2.17 -12.68
N GLU A 107 8.46 0.98 -12.24
CA GLU A 107 8.61 -0.13 -13.17
C GLU A 107 7.26 -0.57 -13.71
N THR A 108 6.25 -0.57 -12.86
CA THR A 108 4.92 -0.97 -13.30
C THR A 108 4.34 0.01 -14.31
N VAL A 109 4.51 1.30 -14.06
CA VAL A 109 4.02 2.31 -14.99
C VAL A 109 4.78 2.24 -16.30
N ARG A 110 6.08 2.05 -16.25
CA ARG A 110 6.88 1.94 -17.47
C ARG A 110 6.45 0.74 -18.29
N ARG A 111 6.20 -0.38 -17.63
CA ARG A 111 5.77 -1.59 -18.31
C ARG A 111 4.40 -1.42 -18.93
N LYS A 112 3.48 -0.79 -18.23
CA LYS A 112 2.15 -0.55 -18.78
C LYS A 112 2.22 0.37 -19.99
N ASN A 113 3.02 1.42 -19.91
CA ASN A 113 3.16 2.34 -21.03
C ASN A 113 3.76 1.65 -22.25
N SER A 114 4.72 0.78 -21.99
CA SER A 114 5.35 0.05 -23.06
C SER A 114 4.36 -0.90 -23.74
N ASP A 115 3.56 -1.59 -22.94
CA ASP A 115 2.55 -2.49 -23.47
C ASP A 115 1.52 -1.71 -24.26
N ASP A 116 1.07 -0.59 -23.75
CA ASP A 116 0.09 0.24 -24.42
C ASP A 116 0.65 0.73 -25.77
N ALA A 117 1.89 1.18 -25.77
CA ALA A 117 2.52 1.65 -26.98
C ALA A 117 2.64 0.52 -28.00
N GLY A 118 2.99 -0.65 -27.52
CA GLY A 118 3.10 -1.81 -28.39
C GLY A 118 1.78 -2.18 -29.00
N GLU A 119 0.74 -2.13 -28.22
CA GLU A 119 -0.56 -2.45 -28.73
C GLU A 119 -1.07 -1.39 -29.68
N GLY A 120 -0.75 -0.15 -29.38
CA GLY A 120 -1.19 0.94 -30.21
C GLY A 120 -0.51 0.96 -31.56
N ALA A 121 0.60 0.30 -31.62
CA ALA A 121 1.29 0.23 -32.88
C ALA A 121 0.66 -0.81 -33.77
#